data_4f61ce5da76d161caf780f1141c528f3
#
_entry.id   4f61ce5da76d161caf780f1141c528f3
#
_cell.length_a   1.000
_cell.length_b   1.000
_cell.length_c   1.000
_cell.angle_alpha   90.00
_cell.angle_beta   90.00
_cell.angle_gamma   90.00
#
_symmetry.space_group_name_H-M   'P 1'
#
loop_
_entity.id
_entity.type
_entity.pdbx_description
1 polymer ?
#
loop_
_entity_poly.entity_id
_entity_poly.type
_entity_poly.pdbx_seq_one_letter_code
_entity_poly.pdbx_strand_id
1 'polypeptide(L)'
;MPGVEESTSYGTPALKVKGKLLLRLHDDGNKIVLRMPFERREELIAGDPKTYFITDHYRDYPWVLVSLKEVQPNALPDLLQLAYRAASPVKKRRV
;
A
#
# COMPACT_ATOMS: atom_id res chain seq x y z
N MET A 1 4.49 10.91 -9.34
CA MET A 1 5.35 10.68 -8.17
C MET A 1 6.76 10.39 -8.65
N PRO A 2 7.71 11.20 -8.23
CA PRO A 2 9.10 10.99 -8.70
C PRO A 2 9.65 9.67 -8.17
N GLY A 3 10.41 8.99 -9.02
CA GLY A 3 11.10 7.79 -8.62
C GLY A 3 10.27 6.52 -8.57
N VAL A 4 9.00 6.59 -8.95
CA VAL A 4 8.15 5.41 -9.01
C VAL A 4 8.47 4.64 -10.28
N GLU A 5 8.69 3.34 -10.14
CA GLU A 5 9.04 2.46 -11.25
C GLU A 5 8.08 1.29 -11.31
N GLU A 6 7.72 0.91 -12.53
CA GLU A 6 6.96 -0.32 -12.74
C GLU A 6 7.89 -1.51 -12.59
N SER A 7 7.38 -2.57 -11.98
CA SER A 7 8.19 -3.75 -11.70
C SER A 7 7.26 -4.95 -11.53
N THR A 8 7.83 -6.05 -11.09
CA THR A 8 7.05 -7.20 -10.67
C THR A 8 7.49 -7.60 -9.27
N SER A 9 6.58 -8.26 -8.56
CA SER A 9 6.84 -8.80 -7.23
C SER A 9 6.03 -10.08 -7.11
N TYR A 10 6.73 -11.17 -6.82
CA TYR A 10 6.10 -12.50 -6.76
C TYR A 10 5.31 -12.82 -8.03
N GLY A 11 5.82 -12.35 -9.19
CA GLY A 11 5.19 -12.62 -10.47
C GLY A 11 3.98 -11.76 -10.80
N THR A 12 3.65 -10.78 -9.98
CA THR A 12 2.52 -9.89 -10.24
C THR A 12 3.01 -8.46 -10.50
N PRO A 13 2.21 -7.66 -11.23
CA PRO A 13 2.58 -6.26 -11.46
C PRO A 13 2.74 -5.50 -10.16
N ALA A 14 3.74 -4.65 -10.11
CA ALA A 14 4.08 -3.92 -8.90
C ALA A 14 4.63 -2.54 -9.25
N LEU A 15 4.57 -1.64 -8.27
CA LEU A 15 5.22 -0.34 -8.34
C LEU A 15 6.22 -0.26 -7.19
N LYS A 16 7.39 0.28 -7.49
CA LYS A 16 8.45 0.45 -6.50
C LYS A 16 8.98 1.86 -6.55
N VAL A 17 9.49 2.32 -5.42
CA VAL A 17 10.20 3.59 -5.35
C VAL A 17 11.54 3.33 -4.68
N LYS A 18 12.62 3.61 -5.41
CA LYS A 18 13.99 3.39 -4.94
C LYS A 18 14.20 1.97 -4.42
N GLY A 19 13.64 1.01 -5.16
CA GLY A 19 13.78 -0.40 -4.81
C GLY A 19 12.84 -0.91 -3.75
N LYS A 20 12.06 -0.04 -3.11
CA LYS A 20 11.09 -0.45 -2.10
C LYS A 20 9.73 -0.65 -2.72
N LEU A 21 9.09 -1.74 -2.37
CA LEU A 21 7.75 -2.04 -2.88
C LEU A 21 6.75 -1.03 -2.36
N LEU A 22 6.04 -0.39 -3.27
CA LEU A 22 4.96 0.55 -2.95
C LEU A 22 3.64 -0.18 -2.91
N LEU A 23 3.36 -0.92 -3.98
CA LEU A 23 2.18 -1.78 -4.04
C LEU A 23 2.42 -2.88 -5.05
N ARG A 24 1.64 -3.95 -4.92
CA ARG A 24 1.61 -4.99 -5.95
C ARG A 24 0.20 -5.54 -6.06
N LEU A 25 -0.11 -6.07 -7.23
CA LEU A 25 -1.38 -6.76 -7.40
C LEU A 25 -1.29 -8.10 -6.67
N HIS A 26 -2.32 -8.42 -5.91
CA HIS A 26 -2.38 -9.71 -5.21
C HIS A 26 -2.59 -10.83 -6.22
N ASP A 27 -2.18 -12.04 -5.84
CA ASP A 27 -2.23 -13.20 -6.74
C ASP A 27 -3.64 -13.47 -7.27
N ASP A 28 -4.67 -13.15 -6.50
CA ASP A 28 -6.04 -13.38 -6.92
C ASP A 28 -6.56 -12.33 -7.91
N GLY A 29 -5.81 -11.27 -8.15
CA GLY A 29 -6.19 -10.22 -9.09
C GLY A 29 -7.28 -9.28 -8.60
N ASN A 30 -7.80 -9.49 -7.41
CA ASN A 30 -8.93 -8.71 -6.86
C ASN A 30 -8.52 -7.73 -5.78
N LYS A 31 -7.28 -7.77 -5.35
CA LYS A 31 -6.78 -6.93 -4.26
C LYS A 31 -5.42 -6.40 -4.62
N ILE A 32 -5.06 -5.30 -3.97
CA ILE A 32 -3.67 -4.84 -4.01
C ILE A 32 -3.09 -4.93 -2.61
N VAL A 33 -1.80 -5.20 -2.54
CA VAL A 33 -1.03 -5.13 -1.31
C VAL A 33 -0.35 -3.78 -1.34
N LEU A 34 -0.69 -2.92 -0.40
CA LEU A 34 -0.27 -1.53 -0.41
C LEU A 34 0.55 -1.24 0.84
N ARG A 35 1.71 -0.61 0.65
CA ARG A 35 2.51 -0.18 1.80
C ARG A 35 1.74 0.87 2.58
N MET A 36 1.68 0.68 3.90
CA MET A 36 0.94 1.61 4.73
C MET A 36 1.51 1.60 6.14
N PRO A 37 1.78 2.77 6.74
CA PRO A 37 2.21 2.80 8.13
C PRO A 37 1.18 2.13 9.03
N PHE A 38 1.66 1.49 10.10
CA PHE A 38 0.78 0.72 10.97
C PHE A 38 -0.38 1.54 11.51
N GLU A 39 -0.11 2.77 11.92
CA GLU A 39 -1.16 3.64 12.48
C GLU A 39 -2.26 3.91 11.48
N ARG A 40 -1.87 4.25 10.26
CA ARG A 40 -2.85 4.51 9.20
C ARG A 40 -3.59 3.25 8.81
N ARG A 41 -2.88 2.13 8.79
CA ARG A 41 -3.50 0.85 8.48
C ARG A 41 -4.63 0.54 9.44
N GLU A 42 -4.39 0.73 10.74
CA GLU A 42 -5.41 0.45 11.73
C GLU A 42 -6.61 1.37 11.59
N GLU A 43 -6.37 2.64 11.27
CA GLU A 43 -7.45 3.59 11.02
C GLU A 43 -8.29 3.19 9.82
N LEU A 44 -7.64 2.77 8.75
CA LEU A 44 -8.35 2.35 7.54
C LEU A 44 -9.21 1.12 7.81
N ILE A 45 -8.65 0.14 8.49
CA ILE A 45 -9.38 -1.10 8.79
C ILE A 45 -10.56 -0.81 9.70
N ALA A 46 -10.36 0.03 10.71
CA ALA A 46 -11.44 0.37 11.63
C ALA A 46 -12.57 1.12 10.93
N GLY A 47 -12.20 1.96 9.96
CA GLY A 47 -13.20 2.77 9.26
C GLY A 47 -13.96 2.02 8.18
N ASP A 48 -13.32 1.04 7.52
CA ASP A 48 -13.97 0.34 6.40
C ASP A 48 -13.34 -1.04 6.22
N PRO A 49 -13.72 -1.99 7.07
CA PRO A 49 -13.11 -3.33 7.03
C PRO A 49 -13.46 -4.15 5.79
N LYS A 50 -14.45 -3.72 5.01
CA LYS A 50 -14.74 -4.39 3.74
C LYS A 50 -13.70 -4.06 2.70
N THR A 51 -13.17 -2.85 2.75
CA THR A 51 -12.22 -2.37 1.76
C THR A 51 -10.78 -2.63 2.19
N TYR A 52 -10.48 -2.43 3.47
CA TYR A 52 -9.13 -2.49 4.01
C TYR A 52 -9.04 -3.59 5.07
N PHE A 53 -8.07 -4.48 4.93
CA PHE A 53 -7.92 -5.58 5.89
C PHE A 53 -6.52 -6.15 5.80
N ILE A 54 -6.21 -7.08 6.68
CA ILE A 54 -4.96 -7.84 6.63
C ILE A 54 -5.27 -9.28 6.94
N THR A 55 -4.35 -10.15 6.52
CA THR A 55 -4.31 -11.53 6.98
C THR A 55 -3.15 -11.66 7.95
N ASP A 56 -3.06 -12.82 8.61
CA ASP A 56 -1.97 -13.07 9.56
C ASP A 56 -0.60 -12.89 8.93
N HIS A 57 -0.49 -13.22 7.65
CA HIS A 57 0.77 -13.10 6.93
C HIS A 57 1.30 -11.66 6.94
N TYR A 58 0.41 -10.68 6.95
CA TYR A 58 0.81 -9.27 6.87
C TYR A 58 0.79 -8.54 8.21
N ARG A 59 0.47 -9.24 9.29
CA ARG A 59 0.27 -8.61 10.58
C ARG A 59 1.46 -7.76 11.03
N ASP A 60 2.66 -8.29 10.86
CA ASP A 60 3.87 -7.67 11.41
C ASP A 60 4.59 -6.78 10.39
N TYR A 61 3.97 -6.53 9.24
CA TYR A 61 4.58 -5.78 8.17
C TYR A 61 3.72 -4.57 7.82
N PRO A 62 4.33 -3.48 7.32
CA PRO A 62 3.57 -2.25 7.03
C PRO A 62 2.84 -2.35 5.69
N TRP A 63 1.92 -3.29 5.62
CA TRP A 63 1.11 -3.54 4.43
C TRP A 63 -0.36 -3.57 4.81
N VAL A 64 -1.22 -3.17 3.84
CA VAL A 64 -2.65 -3.35 3.96
C VAL A 64 -3.15 -3.94 2.65
N LEU A 65 -4.14 -4.82 2.76
CA LEU A 65 -4.83 -5.34 1.58
C LEU A 65 -6.00 -4.40 1.27
N VAL A 66 -6.13 -4.04 0.00
CA VAL A 66 -7.20 -3.15 -0.45
C VAL A 66 -8.03 -3.89 -1.48
N SER A 67 -9.32 -4.04 -1.21
CA SER A 67 -10.23 -4.68 -2.14
C SER A 67 -10.50 -3.75 -3.31
N LEU A 68 -10.13 -4.18 -4.52
CA LEU A 68 -10.37 -3.37 -5.71
C LEU A 68 -11.84 -3.24 -6.03
N LYS A 69 -12.64 -4.22 -5.58
CA LYS A 69 -14.07 -4.20 -5.80
C LYS A 69 -14.76 -3.15 -4.92
N GLU A 70 -14.24 -2.94 -3.71
CA GLU A 70 -14.90 -2.08 -2.73
C GLU A 70 -14.32 -0.68 -2.66
N VAL A 71 -13.04 -0.51 -3.04
CA VAL A 71 -12.38 0.77 -2.86
C VAL A 71 -12.97 1.83 -3.78
N GLN A 72 -13.16 3.03 -3.24
CA GLN A 72 -13.62 4.16 -4.04
C GLN A 72 -12.46 4.64 -4.92
N PRO A 73 -12.69 4.79 -6.23
CA PRO A 73 -11.61 5.23 -7.12
C PRO A 73 -10.97 6.55 -6.68
N ASN A 74 -11.76 7.46 -6.12
CA ASN A 74 -11.22 8.75 -5.71
C ASN A 74 -10.41 8.67 -4.42
N ALA A 75 -10.42 7.54 -3.73
CA ALA A 75 -9.57 7.33 -2.56
C ALA A 75 -8.16 6.90 -2.94
N LEU A 76 -7.98 6.34 -4.13
CA LEU A 76 -6.71 5.79 -4.54
C LEU A 76 -5.56 6.80 -4.56
N PRO A 77 -5.74 8.03 -5.08
CA PRO A 77 -4.63 9.00 -5.05
C PRO A 77 -4.13 9.28 -3.65
N ASP A 78 -5.02 9.42 -2.67
CA ASP A 78 -4.63 9.68 -1.30
C ASP A 78 -3.90 8.48 -0.70
N LEU A 79 -4.38 7.28 -0.98
CA LEU A 79 -3.75 6.06 -0.50
C LEU A 79 -2.34 5.91 -1.08
N LEU A 80 -2.19 6.19 -2.36
CA LEU A 80 -0.90 6.11 -3.01
C LEU A 80 0.07 7.14 -2.45
N GLN A 81 -0.42 8.32 -2.11
CA GLN A 81 0.40 9.35 -1.49
C GLN A 81 0.93 8.88 -0.13
N LEU A 82 0.07 8.28 0.68
CA LEU A 82 0.48 7.74 1.98
C LEU A 82 1.52 6.64 1.80
N ALA A 83 1.29 5.76 0.84
CA ALA A 83 2.21 4.66 0.56
C ALA A 83 3.56 5.19 0.07
N TYR A 84 3.53 6.18 -0.80
CA TYR A 84 4.74 6.78 -1.35
C TYR A 84 5.58 7.39 -0.23
N ARG A 85 4.95 8.13 0.67
CA ARG A 85 5.66 8.73 1.80
C ARG A 85 6.28 7.66 2.70
N ALA A 86 5.56 6.57 2.92
CA ALA A 86 6.06 5.48 3.75
C ALA A 86 7.23 4.77 3.11
N ALA A 87 7.25 4.68 1.78
CA ALA A 87 8.32 4.00 1.05
C ALA A 87 9.52 4.89 0.81
N SER A 88 9.33 6.20 0.74
CA SER A 88 10.42 7.13 0.47
C SER A 88 11.35 7.25 1.67
N PRO A 89 12.65 7.30 1.45
CA PRO A 89 13.59 7.54 2.54
C PRO A 89 13.61 9.01 2.91
N VAL A 90 12.57 9.47 3.56
CA VAL A 90 12.43 10.88 3.94
C VAL A 90 13.32 11.17 5.12
N LYS A 91 14.00 12.28 5.02
CA LYS A 91 14.79 12.74 6.14
C LYS A 91 13.92 13.49 7.06
N LYS A 92 13.95 13.46 7.95
CA LYS A 92 13.10 14.16 8.66
C LYS A 92 13.55 15.24 9.33
N ARG A 93 13.48 15.44 8.89
CA ARG A 93 13.85 16.17 9.31
C ARG A 93 13.86 16.74 10.10
N ARG A 94 14.01 16.96 10.51
CA ARG A 94 14.08 17.44 11.22
C ARG A 94 14.19 18.15 11.62
N VAL A 95 14.20 18.38 11.99
CA VAL A 95 14.19 18.93 12.22
C VAL A 95 14.31 19.29 12.63
#